data_64ed791dd36cf587441992177ca93459
#
_entry.id   64ed791dd36cf587441992177ca93459
#
_cell.length_a   1.000
_cell.length_b   1.000
_cell.length_c   1.000
_cell.angle_alpha   90.00
_cell.angle_beta   90.00
_cell.angle_gamma   90.00
#
_symmetry.space_group_name_H-M   'P 1'
#
loop_
_entity.id
_entity.type
_entity.pdbx_description
1 polymer ?
#
loop_
_entity_poly.entity_id
_entity_poly.type
_entity_poly.pdbx_seq_one_letter_code
_entity_poly.pdbx_strand_id
1 'polypeptide(L)'
;MAKYIAEADGGSRGNPGPAAYGALVRDAATFNVIAEAKEYLGTQTNNYAEYCGLIAALELVKQLDPSATVEVRMDSKLVVEQMSGNWKIKHPVLRELAIKARGILPHGQVSYKWVRRDDNFDADLLVNQALDSYSS
;
A
#
# COMPACT_ATOMS: atom_id res chain seq x y z
N MET A 1 -9.11 5.07 20.96
CA MET A 1 -8.09 4.94 19.90
C MET A 1 -8.67 4.19 18.70
N ALA A 2 -8.60 4.78 17.53
CA ALA A 2 -9.15 4.16 16.34
C ALA A 2 -8.30 2.97 15.88
N LYS A 3 -8.99 1.97 15.30
CA LYS A 3 -8.35 0.80 14.69
C LYS A 3 -8.82 0.72 13.24
N TYR A 4 -7.85 0.62 12.34
CA TYR A 4 -8.11 0.55 10.91
C TYR A 4 -7.49 -0.69 10.28
N ILE A 5 -8.05 -1.07 9.14
CA ILE A 5 -7.46 -2.03 8.21
C ILE A 5 -7.16 -1.24 6.94
N ALA A 6 -5.92 -1.29 6.47
CA ALA A 6 -5.54 -0.68 5.21
C ALA A 6 -5.24 -1.78 4.19
N GLU A 7 -5.71 -1.59 2.97
CA GLU A 7 -5.42 -2.47 1.84
C GLU A 7 -4.65 -1.65 0.81
N ALA A 8 -3.56 -2.19 0.32
CA ALA A 8 -2.72 -1.50 -0.64
C ALA A 8 -2.26 -2.46 -1.73
N ASP A 9 -2.13 -1.92 -2.94
CA ASP A 9 -1.64 -2.66 -4.09
C ASP A 9 -0.90 -1.71 -5.03
N GLY A 10 -0.06 -2.27 -5.86
CA GLY A 10 0.61 -1.55 -6.93
C GLY A 10 0.92 -2.50 -8.06
N GLY A 11 0.99 -1.98 -9.26
CA GLY A 11 1.30 -2.81 -10.40
C GLY A 11 1.77 -2.03 -11.60
N SER A 12 2.43 -2.72 -12.51
CA SER A 12 2.83 -2.18 -13.80
C SER A 12 2.40 -3.09 -14.92
N ARG A 13 1.97 -2.50 -16.03
CA ARG A 13 1.66 -3.22 -17.27
C ARG A 13 2.94 -3.33 -18.09
N GLY A 14 3.70 -4.41 -17.87
CA GLY A 14 5.11 -4.55 -18.19
C GLY A 14 5.94 -4.23 -16.95
N ASN A 15 7.12 -4.81 -16.80
CA ASN A 15 7.94 -4.64 -15.60
C ASN A 15 9.39 -4.33 -15.97
N PRO A 16 9.79 -3.05 -16.15
CA PRO A 16 8.99 -1.83 -15.91
C PRO A 16 7.98 -1.56 -17.03
N GLY A 17 7.01 -0.71 -16.69
CA GLY A 17 5.97 -0.27 -17.61
C GLY A 17 5.05 0.75 -16.95
N PRO A 18 3.96 1.15 -17.62
CA PRO A 18 2.96 2.02 -17.01
C PRO A 18 2.50 1.44 -15.67
N ALA A 19 2.64 2.21 -14.61
CA ALA A 19 2.42 1.73 -13.25
C ALA A 19 1.46 2.64 -12.48
N ALA A 20 0.79 2.07 -11.49
CA ALA A 20 -0.12 2.79 -10.62
C ALA A 20 -0.22 2.10 -9.27
N TYR A 21 -0.74 2.81 -8.27
CA TYR A 21 -1.11 2.22 -6.99
C TYR A 21 -2.57 2.45 -6.66
N GLY A 22 -3.08 1.63 -5.74
CA GLY A 22 -4.36 1.78 -5.10
C GLY A 22 -4.22 1.52 -3.61
N ALA A 23 -4.94 2.27 -2.81
CA ALA A 23 -4.95 2.13 -1.37
C ALA A 23 -6.32 2.50 -0.82
N LEU A 24 -6.75 1.80 0.21
CA LEU A 24 -7.98 2.13 0.91
C LEU A 24 -7.83 1.84 2.40
N VAL A 25 -8.66 2.49 3.20
CA VAL A 25 -8.71 2.30 4.64
C VAL A 25 -10.13 1.96 5.04
N ARG A 26 -10.26 0.91 5.85
CA ARG A 26 -11.52 0.45 6.42
C ARG A 26 -11.54 0.67 7.91
N ASP A 27 -12.71 0.97 8.45
CA ASP A 27 -12.95 0.88 9.88
C ASP A 27 -12.87 -0.58 10.30
N ALA A 28 -12.06 -0.90 11.33
CA ALA A 28 -11.85 -2.30 11.72
C ALA A 28 -13.10 -2.95 12.34
N ALA A 29 -14.00 -2.15 12.92
CA ALA A 29 -15.22 -2.67 13.54
C ALA A 29 -16.32 -2.97 12.52
N THR A 30 -16.51 -2.10 11.53
CA THR A 30 -17.59 -2.21 10.54
C THR A 30 -17.13 -2.79 9.21
N PHE A 31 -15.83 -2.75 8.95
CA PHE A 31 -15.21 -3.09 7.67
C PHE A 31 -15.59 -2.16 6.51
N ASN A 32 -16.29 -1.06 6.79
CA ASN A 32 -16.65 -0.08 5.77
C ASN A 32 -15.42 0.68 5.30
N VAL A 33 -15.35 0.93 3.99
CA VAL A 33 -14.30 1.79 3.40
C VAL A 33 -14.60 3.23 3.78
N ILE A 34 -13.61 3.91 4.39
CA ILE A 34 -13.73 5.29 4.85
C ILE A 34 -12.79 6.25 4.16
N ALA A 35 -11.80 5.74 3.43
CA ALA A 35 -10.89 6.56 2.63
C ALA A 35 -10.27 5.70 1.54
N GLU A 36 -9.96 6.31 0.41
CA GLU A 36 -9.24 5.62 -0.66
C GLU A 36 -8.39 6.60 -1.47
N ALA A 37 -7.36 6.07 -2.13
CA ALA A 37 -6.48 6.81 -3.01
C ALA A 37 -6.01 5.91 -4.16
N LYS A 38 -5.78 6.52 -5.30
CA LYS A 38 -5.18 5.86 -6.45
C LYS A 38 -4.43 6.89 -7.28
N GLU A 39 -3.33 6.46 -7.92
CA GLU A 39 -2.54 7.39 -8.72
C GLU A 39 -1.75 6.64 -9.79
N TYR A 40 -1.67 7.24 -10.97
CA TYR A 40 -0.78 6.79 -12.03
C TYR A 40 0.65 7.30 -11.74
N LEU A 41 1.64 6.43 -11.87
CA LEU A 41 3.03 6.69 -11.47
C LEU A 41 4.00 6.89 -12.62
N GLY A 42 3.52 6.82 -13.88
CA GLY A 42 4.42 6.76 -15.03
C GLY A 42 5.03 5.37 -15.19
N THR A 43 6.19 5.29 -15.82
CA THR A 43 6.88 4.02 -16.03
C THR A 43 7.67 3.65 -14.77
N GLN A 44 7.28 2.57 -14.10
CA GLN A 44 7.90 2.07 -12.89
C GLN A 44 7.84 0.55 -12.83
N THR A 45 8.57 -0.04 -11.90
CA THR A 45 8.50 -1.48 -11.62
C THR A 45 7.30 -1.80 -10.74
N ASN A 46 6.89 -3.09 -10.73
CA ASN A 46 5.85 -3.58 -9.81
C ASN A 46 6.19 -3.25 -8.35
N ASN A 47 7.42 -3.54 -7.92
CA ASN A 47 7.82 -3.35 -6.52
C ASN A 47 7.79 -1.87 -6.11
N TYR A 48 8.20 -0.98 -7.00
CA TYR A 48 8.09 0.46 -6.76
C TYR A 48 6.64 0.88 -6.53
N ALA A 49 5.74 0.44 -7.41
CA ALA A 49 4.32 0.75 -7.30
C ALA A 49 3.70 0.19 -6.03
N GLU A 50 4.09 -1.03 -5.63
CA GLU A 50 3.64 -1.65 -4.38
C GLU A 50 4.01 -0.81 -3.16
N TYR A 51 5.26 -0.32 -3.08
CA TYR A 51 5.67 0.57 -1.99
C TYR A 51 4.93 1.90 -2.00
N CYS A 52 4.66 2.46 -3.19
CA CYS A 52 3.87 3.69 -3.30
C CYS A 52 2.45 3.50 -2.76
N GLY A 53 1.84 2.35 -3.03
CA GLY A 53 0.53 2.00 -2.48
C GLY A 53 0.55 1.90 -0.95
N LEU A 54 1.57 1.27 -0.39
CA LEU A 54 1.77 1.20 1.06
C LEU A 54 1.88 2.60 1.68
N ILE A 55 2.71 3.46 1.10
CA ILE A 55 2.90 4.82 1.60
C ILE A 55 1.57 5.59 1.57
N ALA A 56 0.83 5.49 0.47
CA ALA A 56 -0.47 6.15 0.35
C ALA A 56 -1.45 5.66 1.43
N ALA A 57 -1.49 4.35 1.68
CA ALA A 57 -2.35 3.77 2.72
C ALA A 57 -2.01 4.33 4.11
N LEU A 58 -0.73 4.39 4.45
CA LEU A 58 -0.29 4.91 5.75
C LEU A 58 -0.58 6.41 5.89
N GLU A 59 -0.43 7.17 4.82
CA GLU A 59 -0.76 8.60 4.82
C GLU A 59 -2.27 8.83 5.02
N LEU A 60 -3.12 8.01 4.40
CA LEU A 60 -4.57 8.07 4.65
C LEU A 60 -4.90 7.82 6.11
N VAL A 61 -4.28 6.81 6.73
CA VAL A 61 -4.50 6.53 8.16
C VAL A 61 -4.07 7.71 9.01
N LYS A 62 -2.90 8.28 8.75
CA LYS A 62 -2.39 9.43 9.50
C LYS A 62 -3.32 10.64 9.39
N GLN A 63 -3.89 10.89 8.20
CA GLN A 63 -4.85 11.96 8.00
C GLN A 63 -6.14 11.74 8.79
N LEU A 64 -6.59 10.48 8.87
CA LEU A 64 -7.79 10.13 9.62
C LEU A 64 -7.59 10.25 11.13
N ASP A 65 -6.49 9.68 11.64
CA ASP A 65 -6.16 9.70 13.07
C ASP A 65 -4.68 9.32 13.27
N PRO A 66 -3.80 10.30 13.59
CA PRO A 66 -2.37 10.02 13.79
C PRO A 66 -2.06 9.05 14.94
N SER A 67 -3.02 8.84 15.86
CA SER A 67 -2.85 7.93 16.99
C SER A 67 -3.45 6.55 16.77
N ALA A 68 -4.05 6.31 15.60
CA ALA A 68 -4.70 5.04 15.28
C ALA A 68 -3.69 3.89 15.15
N THR A 69 -4.18 2.67 15.41
CA THR A 69 -3.47 1.45 15.00
C THR A 69 -4.03 0.99 13.66
N VAL A 70 -3.19 0.36 12.85
CA VAL A 70 -3.57 -0.12 11.53
C VAL A 70 -2.90 -1.46 11.23
N GLU A 71 -3.68 -2.38 10.68
CA GLU A 71 -3.17 -3.59 10.05
C GLU A 71 -3.16 -3.36 8.54
N VAL A 72 -1.97 -3.34 7.94
CA VAL A 72 -1.82 -3.19 6.50
C VAL A 72 -1.84 -4.57 5.86
N ARG A 73 -2.75 -4.77 4.92
CA ARG A 73 -2.92 -6.00 4.16
C ARG A 73 -2.46 -5.79 2.73
N MET A 74 -1.55 -6.62 2.27
CA MET A 74 -1.02 -6.57 0.90
C MET A 74 -0.82 -7.98 0.39
N ASP A 75 -0.93 -8.14 -0.92
CA ASP A 75 -0.62 -9.42 -1.58
C ASP A 75 0.82 -9.51 -2.09
N SER A 76 1.60 -8.45 -1.90
CA SER A 76 3.04 -8.47 -2.15
C SER A 76 3.78 -9.06 -0.97
N LYS A 77 4.22 -10.31 -1.10
CA LYS A 77 5.00 -10.97 -0.06
C LYS A 77 6.32 -10.24 0.20
N LEU A 78 6.96 -9.75 -0.86
CA LEU A 78 8.19 -8.99 -0.73
C LEU A 78 8.03 -7.80 0.20
N VAL A 79 7.04 -6.94 -0.05
CA VAL A 79 6.81 -5.73 0.75
C VAL A 79 6.47 -6.09 2.20
N VAL A 80 5.55 -7.04 2.39
CA VAL A 80 5.14 -7.47 3.74
C VAL A 80 6.34 -7.99 4.54
N GLU A 81 7.15 -8.86 3.95
CA GLU A 81 8.30 -9.44 4.62
C GLU A 81 9.40 -8.40 4.88
N GLN A 82 9.64 -7.50 3.94
CA GLN A 82 10.61 -6.43 4.13
C GLN A 82 10.18 -5.45 5.23
N MET A 83 8.92 -5.05 5.22
CA MET A 83 8.40 -4.12 6.24
C MET A 83 8.29 -4.77 7.62
N SER A 84 8.09 -6.08 7.67
CA SER A 84 8.08 -6.85 8.94
C SER A 84 9.48 -7.13 9.48
N GLY A 85 10.53 -6.78 8.73
CA GLY A 85 11.91 -6.99 9.13
C GLY A 85 12.45 -8.39 8.90
N ASN A 86 11.72 -9.24 8.18
CA ASN A 86 12.13 -10.62 7.91
C ASN A 86 13.04 -10.75 6.69
N TRP A 87 12.92 -9.84 5.72
CA TRP A 87 13.74 -9.82 4.52
C TRP A 87 14.50 -8.50 4.40
N LYS A 88 15.75 -8.57 3.97
CA LYS A 88 16.56 -7.38 3.73
C LYS A 88 16.08 -6.63 2.49
N ILE A 89 16.24 -5.32 2.51
CA ILE A 89 15.95 -4.46 1.37
C ILE A 89 17.27 -4.07 0.73
N LYS A 90 17.67 -4.76 -0.33
CA LYS A 90 18.94 -4.54 -1.00
C LYS A 90 18.89 -3.44 -2.06
N HIS A 91 17.73 -3.28 -2.69
CA HIS A 91 17.54 -2.28 -3.75
C HIS A 91 17.49 -0.86 -3.13
N PRO A 92 18.38 0.05 -3.55
CA PRO A 92 18.47 1.38 -2.90
C PRO A 92 17.18 2.18 -2.95
N VAL A 93 16.46 2.17 -4.07
CA VAL A 93 15.21 2.93 -4.24
C VAL A 93 14.13 2.36 -3.33
N LEU A 94 14.00 1.03 -3.26
CA LEU A 94 13.02 0.39 -2.38
C LEU A 94 13.35 0.64 -0.91
N ARG A 95 14.64 0.69 -0.57
CA ARG A 95 15.07 1.03 0.79
C ARG A 95 14.61 2.42 1.19
N GLU A 96 14.76 3.41 0.31
CA GLU A 96 14.31 4.78 0.56
C GLU A 96 12.80 4.84 0.76
N LEU A 97 12.04 4.11 -0.06
CA LEU A 97 10.58 4.04 0.07
C LEU A 97 10.16 3.38 1.39
N ALA A 98 10.86 2.33 1.80
CA ALA A 98 10.60 1.66 3.08
C ALA A 98 10.88 2.59 4.26
N ILE A 99 11.96 3.36 4.21
CA ILE A 99 12.30 4.36 5.25
C ILE A 99 11.18 5.41 5.33
N LYS A 100 10.73 5.91 4.18
CA LYS A 100 9.62 6.86 4.12
C LYS A 100 8.35 6.27 4.75
N ALA A 101 8.01 5.04 4.39
CA ALA A 101 6.83 4.36 4.94
C ALA A 101 6.91 4.23 6.46
N ARG A 102 8.07 3.83 6.99
CA ARG A 102 8.27 3.68 8.45
C ARG A 102 8.18 4.99 9.22
N GLY A 103 8.45 6.11 8.55
CA GLY A 103 8.39 7.43 9.17
C GLY A 103 7.01 8.05 9.24
N ILE A 104 5.99 7.46 8.60
CA ILE A 104 4.64 8.04 8.55
C ILE A 104 3.92 7.89 9.88
N LEU A 105 3.94 6.68 10.47
CA LEU A 105 3.32 6.38 11.76
C LEU A 105 4.35 5.70 12.67
N PRO A 106 4.24 5.86 14.01
CA PRO A 106 5.10 5.15 14.94
C PRO A 106 5.05 3.64 14.75
N HIS A 107 6.20 2.99 14.92
CA HIS A 107 6.35 1.55 14.65
C HIS A 107 5.32 0.68 15.38
N GLY A 108 5.00 0.99 16.64
CA GLY A 108 4.04 0.21 17.43
C GLY A 108 2.59 0.33 16.99
N GLN A 109 2.28 1.26 16.07
CA GLN A 109 0.92 1.46 15.58
C GLN A 109 0.61 0.69 14.30
N VAL A 110 1.63 0.10 13.65
CA VAL A 110 1.48 -0.52 12.31
C VAL A 110 1.87 -1.99 12.38
N SER A 111 1.00 -2.84 11.86
CA SER A 111 1.30 -4.25 11.62
C SER A 111 1.04 -4.58 10.15
N TYR A 112 1.66 -5.65 9.66
CA TYR A 112 1.57 -6.06 8.27
C TYR A 112 1.08 -7.48 8.19
N LYS A 113 0.18 -7.73 7.22
CA LYS A 113 -0.37 -9.07 6.97
C LYS A 113 -0.36 -9.34 5.47
N TRP A 114 0.30 -10.43 5.07
CA TRP A 114 0.19 -10.91 3.71
C TRP A 114 -1.18 -11.55 3.51
N VAL A 115 -1.83 -11.21 2.40
CA VAL A 115 -3.09 -11.81 1.98
C VAL A 115 -2.97 -12.31 0.55
N ARG A 116 -3.86 -13.21 0.16
CA ARG A 116 -3.92 -13.70 -1.21
C ARG A 116 -4.45 -12.58 -2.11
N ARG A 117 -4.09 -12.63 -3.39
CA ARG A 117 -4.50 -11.61 -4.35
C ARG A 117 -6.03 -11.44 -4.39
N ASP A 118 -6.77 -12.53 -4.32
CA ASP A 118 -8.23 -12.49 -4.34
C ASP A 118 -8.80 -11.76 -3.12
N ASP A 119 -8.08 -11.74 -2.01
CA ASP A 119 -8.47 -11.06 -0.78
C ASP A 119 -8.02 -9.58 -0.77
N ASN A 120 -7.36 -9.12 -1.83
CA ASN A 120 -6.92 -7.73 -2.01
C ASN A 120 -7.59 -7.11 -3.25
N PHE A 121 -8.76 -7.59 -3.60
CA PHE A 121 -9.47 -7.24 -4.83
C PHE A 121 -9.77 -5.74 -4.94
N ASP A 122 -10.20 -5.09 -3.87
CA ASP A 122 -10.61 -3.68 -3.93
C ASP A 122 -9.42 -2.75 -4.18
N ALA A 123 -8.25 -3.05 -3.61
CA ALA A 123 -7.04 -2.29 -3.89
C ALA A 123 -6.56 -2.53 -5.34
N ASP A 124 -6.61 -3.77 -5.80
CA ASP A 124 -6.28 -4.13 -7.19
C ASP A 124 -7.18 -3.39 -8.19
N LEU A 125 -8.47 -3.29 -7.88
CA LEU A 125 -9.43 -2.55 -8.70
C LEU A 125 -9.03 -1.08 -8.85
N LEU A 126 -8.60 -0.44 -7.77
CA LEU A 126 -8.13 0.94 -7.80
C LEU A 126 -6.88 1.10 -8.68
N VAL A 127 -5.95 0.16 -8.63
CA VAL A 127 -4.77 0.14 -9.52
C VAL A 127 -5.22 0.11 -10.99
N ASN A 128 -6.12 -0.79 -11.34
CA ASN A 128 -6.59 -0.93 -12.71
C ASN A 128 -7.37 0.30 -13.17
N GLN A 129 -8.17 0.90 -12.30
CA GLN A 129 -8.87 2.15 -12.62
C GLN A 129 -7.88 3.27 -12.95
N ALA A 130 -6.81 3.41 -12.17
CA ALA A 130 -5.79 4.43 -12.43
C ALA A 130 -5.05 4.19 -13.74
N LEU A 131 -4.71 2.92 -14.04
CA LEU A 131 -4.05 2.56 -15.29
C LEU A 131 -4.98 2.77 -16.50
N ASP A 132 -6.24 2.39 -16.41
CA ASP A 132 -7.22 2.53 -17.48
C ASP A 132 -7.54 3.99 -17.78
N SER A 133 -7.62 4.84 -16.77
CA SER A 133 -7.84 6.27 -16.94
C SER A 133 -6.70 6.93 -17.70
N TYR A 134 -5.48 6.49 -17.48
CA TYR A 134 -4.31 7.01 -18.20
C TYR A 134 -4.29 6.52 -19.65
N SER A 135 -4.69 5.26 -19.88
CA SER A 135 -4.63 4.62 -21.21
C SER A 135 -5.75 5.06 -22.14
N SER A 136 -6.79 5.66 -21.61
CA SER A 136 -7.90 6.18 -22.40
C SER A 136 -7.64 7.64 -22.86
#